data_1cf66e22208b61277dcbcfd47876c6e0
#
_entry.id   1cf66e22208b61277dcbcfd47876c6e0
#
_cell.length_a   1.000
_cell.length_b   1.000
_cell.length_c   1.000
_cell.angle_alpha   90.00
_cell.angle_beta   90.00
_cell.angle_gamma   90.00
#
_symmetry.space_group_name_H-M   'P 1'
#
loop_
_entity.id
_entity.type
_entity.pdbx_description
1 polymer ?
#
loop_
_entity_poly.entity_id
_entity_poly.type
_entity_poly.pdbx_seq_one_letter_code
_entity_poly.pdbx_strand_id
1 'polypeptide(L)'
;MFHKILIANRGEIALRVQRACRELGIPTVAVHSTADAEAMHVRLADESVCIGPPPARDSYLNVPALISAASVTGADAIHPGYGFLSENAAFAETVEAHGMTFIGPSPDHIRVMGDKIAAKEAMASLGVPLVPGSDGAVDSLDEARRVAGRIGYPVLVKAAAGGGGRGMKVAHTADTLEEAWQVARTEARTAFGNDAVYIEKYLDRPRHIELQVLADNHGGVVHFGERDCSLQRRHQKLLEEAGSPALTPGQRDELGAVVTAGLAKLGYRNAGTLEFLYQDGQFAFIEMNTRLQVEHPVTEMVCGVDLVREQIRLAAGQRLGYGQEDVRFNGHAIEVRVTAEDPDTFLPTPGQVTVFHPPGGLGVRVDSALYAGYRVPPYYDSMVAKLIVHAPTRHEAISRLRRALDEFAVLGIKTTLPLHRRIVDDPTFRSGDYTIHWLERFVAGGAGGNTS
;
A
#
# COMPACT_ATOMS: atom_id res chain seq x y z
N MET A 1 -0.87 27.85 -0.58
CA MET A 1 -1.90 26.79 -0.84
C MET A 1 -2.14 26.80 -2.33
N PHE A 2 -2.41 25.66 -2.95
CA PHE A 2 -2.61 25.54 -4.40
C PHE A 2 -3.89 26.21 -4.87
N HIS A 3 -3.89 26.69 -6.11
CA HIS A 3 -5.07 27.26 -6.77
C HIS A 3 -5.97 26.18 -7.38
N LYS A 4 -5.37 25.10 -7.93
CA LYS A 4 -6.11 23.99 -8.52
C LYS A 4 -5.22 22.73 -8.56
N ILE A 5 -5.77 21.59 -8.18
CA ILE A 5 -5.07 20.30 -8.18
C ILE A 5 -5.65 19.39 -9.24
N LEU A 6 -4.77 18.88 -10.15
CA LEU A 6 -5.10 17.76 -11.02
C LEU A 6 -4.85 16.45 -10.26
N ILE A 7 -5.84 15.53 -10.29
CA ILE A 7 -5.75 14.23 -9.66
C ILE A 7 -5.41 13.19 -10.73
N ALA A 8 -4.12 12.77 -10.76
CA ALA A 8 -3.60 11.83 -11.74
C ALA A 8 -3.91 10.37 -11.34
N ASN A 9 -5.16 10.09 -11.05
CA ASN A 9 -5.64 8.77 -10.61
C ASN A 9 -7.15 8.63 -10.91
N ARG A 10 -7.73 7.47 -10.52
CA ARG A 10 -9.13 7.12 -10.73
C ARG A 10 -9.76 6.43 -9.52
N GLY A 11 -11.07 6.19 -9.60
CA GLY A 11 -11.77 5.36 -8.63
C GLY A 11 -11.87 6.00 -7.24
N GLU A 12 -11.80 5.17 -6.21
CA GLU A 12 -12.02 5.62 -4.83
C GLU A 12 -10.94 6.60 -4.36
N ILE A 13 -9.67 6.40 -4.77
CA ILE A 13 -8.58 7.29 -4.32
C ILE A 13 -8.68 8.67 -4.96
N ALA A 14 -9.12 8.77 -6.22
CA ALA A 14 -9.37 10.08 -6.84
C ALA A 14 -10.48 10.82 -6.08
N LEU A 15 -11.56 10.12 -5.72
CA LEU A 15 -12.65 10.68 -4.91
C LEU A 15 -12.17 11.05 -3.49
N ARG A 16 -11.29 10.24 -2.88
CA ARG A 16 -10.69 10.54 -1.57
C ARG A 16 -9.88 11.85 -1.59
N VAL A 17 -9.07 12.04 -2.63
CA VAL A 17 -8.30 13.27 -2.81
C VAL A 17 -9.22 14.47 -3.06
N GLN A 18 -10.28 14.32 -3.88
CA GLN A 18 -11.28 15.38 -4.10
C GLN A 18 -11.93 15.86 -2.81
N ARG A 19 -12.27 14.92 -1.91
CA ARG A 19 -12.85 15.26 -0.60
C ARG A 19 -11.90 16.14 0.21
N ALA A 20 -10.62 15.79 0.30
CA ALA A 20 -9.62 16.60 1.00
C ALA A 20 -9.42 17.98 0.35
N CYS A 21 -9.35 18.04 -0.99
CA CYS A 21 -9.24 19.31 -1.72
C CYS A 21 -10.45 20.20 -1.47
N ARG A 22 -11.66 19.64 -1.52
CA ARG A 22 -12.90 20.39 -1.30
C ARG A 22 -12.98 20.98 0.10
N GLU A 23 -12.58 20.23 1.14
CA GLU A 23 -12.49 20.71 2.51
C GLU A 23 -11.41 21.79 2.71
N LEU A 24 -10.38 21.81 1.87
CA LEU A 24 -9.36 22.85 1.82
C LEU A 24 -9.76 24.04 0.95
N GLY A 25 -10.91 23.98 0.28
CA GLY A 25 -11.37 25.03 -0.65
C GLY A 25 -10.58 25.07 -1.97
N ILE A 26 -9.98 23.96 -2.39
CA ILE A 26 -9.13 23.85 -3.58
C ILE A 26 -9.93 23.15 -4.70
N PRO A 27 -10.14 23.82 -5.86
CA PRO A 27 -10.76 23.20 -7.04
C PRO A 27 -9.94 22.03 -7.57
N THR A 28 -10.64 21.04 -8.15
CA THR A 28 -10.02 19.81 -8.65
C THR A 28 -10.29 19.58 -10.14
N VAL A 29 -9.29 19.01 -10.80
CA VAL A 29 -9.42 18.45 -12.15
C VAL A 29 -9.33 16.93 -12.05
N ALA A 30 -10.40 16.22 -12.42
CA ALA A 30 -10.35 14.78 -12.59
C ALA A 30 -9.86 14.43 -14.00
N VAL A 31 -8.90 13.53 -14.11
CA VAL A 31 -8.58 12.90 -15.39
C VAL A 31 -9.32 11.56 -15.51
N HIS A 32 -9.69 11.20 -16.74
CA HIS A 32 -10.34 9.92 -16.98
C HIS A 32 -10.02 9.36 -18.36
N SER A 33 -10.02 8.03 -18.47
CA SER A 33 -10.12 7.37 -19.76
C SER A 33 -11.56 7.38 -20.28
N THR A 34 -11.76 7.02 -21.53
CA THR A 34 -13.13 6.90 -22.08
C THR A 34 -13.98 5.85 -21.32
N ALA A 35 -13.36 4.85 -20.67
CA ALA A 35 -14.09 3.85 -19.86
C ALA A 35 -14.60 4.40 -18.53
N ASP A 36 -13.99 5.45 -18.00
CA ASP A 36 -14.32 6.05 -16.71
C ASP A 36 -15.15 7.35 -16.82
N ALA A 37 -15.62 7.72 -18.01
CA ALA A 37 -16.37 8.96 -18.23
C ALA A 37 -17.57 9.15 -17.28
N GLU A 38 -18.20 8.06 -16.86
CA GLU A 38 -19.33 8.07 -15.94
C GLU A 38 -18.94 7.78 -14.48
N ALA A 39 -17.64 7.67 -14.17
CA ALA A 39 -17.17 7.37 -12.83
C ALA A 39 -17.45 8.52 -11.85
N MET A 40 -17.69 8.19 -10.56
CA MET A 40 -18.09 9.16 -9.55
C MET A 40 -17.05 10.28 -9.37
N HIS A 41 -15.76 9.98 -9.46
CA HIS A 41 -14.70 10.99 -9.36
C HIS A 41 -14.72 12.00 -10.51
N VAL A 42 -15.24 11.62 -11.68
CA VAL A 42 -15.45 12.53 -12.82
C VAL A 42 -16.67 13.44 -12.58
N ARG A 43 -17.77 12.84 -12.10
CA ARG A 43 -19.02 13.56 -11.84
C ARG A 43 -18.93 14.59 -10.72
N LEU A 44 -18.04 14.38 -9.75
CA LEU A 44 -17.90 15.22 -8.57
C LEU A 44 -16.72 16.19 -8.64
N ALA A 45 -15.88 16.13 -9.67
CA ALA A 45 -14.82 17.10 -9.87
C ALA A 45 -15.37 18.45 -10.37
N ASP A 46 -14.62 19.53 -10.13
CA ASP A 46 -14.95 20.86 -10.63
C ASP A 46 -14.74 20.94 -12.14
N GLU A 47 -13.69 20.26 -12.64
CA GLU A 47 -13.38 20.09 -14.05
C GLU A 47 -12.96 18.64 -14.32
N SER A 48 -13.12 18.19 -15.57
CA SER A 48 -12.64 16.86 -15.98
C SER A 48 -12.06 16.89 -17.39
N VAL A 49 -11.04 16.02 -17.61
CA VAL A 49 -10.35 15.90 -18.89
C VAL A 49 -10.24 14.43 -19.27
N CYS A 50 -10.72 14.08 -20.46
CA CYS A 50 -10.47 12.75 -21.02
C CYS A 50 -9.03 12.68 -21.56
N ILE A 51 -8.23 11.76 -21.01
CA ILE A 51 -6.80 11.62 -21.31
C ILE A 51 -6.47 10.45 -22.24
N GLY A 52 -7.48 9.75 -22.76
CA GLY A 52 -7.26 8.68 -23.73
C GLY A 52 -8.22 7.51 -23.64
N PRO A 53 -7.93 6.41 -24.38
CA PRO A 53 -8.71 5.19 -24.39
C PRO A 53 -8.56 4.38 -23.10
N PRO A 54 -9.34 3.27 -22.94
CA PRO A 54 -9.36 2.50 -21.68
C PRO A 54 -8.02 1.94 -21.19
N PRO A 55 -7.10 1.43 -22.04
CA PRO A 55 -5.84 0.88 -21.54
C PRO A 55 -5.05 1.91 -20.73
N ALA A 56 -4.59 1.53 -19.55
CA ALA A 56 -3.89 2.45 -18.63
C ALA A 56 -2.62 3.06 -19.28
N ARG A 57 -1.91 2.28 -20.12
CA ARG A 57 -0.72 2.74 -20.85
C ARG A 57 -1.04 3.95 -21.73
N ASP A 58 -2.22 3.99 -22.32
CA ASP A 58 -2.63 5.00 -23.29
C ASP A 58 -3.44 6.14 -22.64
N SER A 59 -3.64 6.10 -21.30
CA SER A 59 -4.38 7.08 -20.51
C SER A 59 -3.66 7.43 -19.19
N TYR A 60 -3.91 6.73 -18.09
CA TYR A 60 -3.40 7.06 -16.75
C TYR A 60 -1.87 6.95 -16.60
N LEU A 61 -1.19 6.22 -17.49
CA LEU A 61 0.28 6.13 -17.57
C LEU A 61 0.86 7.00 -18.69
N ASN A 62 0.02 7.76 -19.41
CA ASN A 62 0.44 8.66 -20.47
C ASN A 62 0.85 10.02 -19.89
N VAL A 63 2.14 10.17 -19.56
CA VAL A 63 2.69 11.39 -18.97
C VAL A 63 2.39 12.63 -19.80
N PRO A 64 2.63 12.66 -21.14
CA PRO A 64 2.28 13.81 -21.96
C PRO A 64 0.81 14.24 -21.86
N ALA A 65 -0.13 13.28 -21.82
CA ALA A 65 -1.55 13.59 -21.72
C ALA A 65 -1.89 14.21 -20.34
N LEU A 66 -1.29 13.71 -19.26
CA LEU A 66 -1.47 14.25 -17.91
C LEU A 66 -0.92 15.68 -17.77
N ILE A 67 0.29 15.92 -18.26
CA ILE A 67 0.91 17.26 -18.27
C ILE A 67 0.10 18.24 -19.10
N SER A 68 -0.36 17.82 -20.29
CA SER A 68 -1.22 18.65 -21.14
C SER A 68 -2.54 18.98 -20.45
N ALA A 69 -3.19 17.99 -19.79
CA ALA A 69 -4.42 18.20 -19.03
C ALA A 69 -4.21 19.22 -17.90
N ALA A 70 -3.10 19.12 -17.16
CA ALA A 70 -2.77 20.07 -16.10
C ALA A 70 -2.54 21.48 -16.64
N SER A 71 -1.79 21.58 -17.74
CA SER A 71 -1.48 22.89 -18.38
C SER A 71 -2.73 23.59 -18.91
N VAL A 72 -3.61 22.89 -19.64
CA VAL A 72 -4.80 23.51 -20.24
C VAL A 72 -5.86 23.89 -19.21
N THR A 73 -5.90 23.20 -18.07
CA THR A 73 -6.83 23.50 -16.97
C THR A 73 -6.25 24.52 -15.97
N GLY A 74 -4.96 24.85 -16.09
CA GLY A 74 -4.28 25.76 -15.17
C GLY A 74 -4.09 25.18 -13.77
N ALA A 75 -3.94 23.84 -13.65
CA ALA A 75 -3.58 23.22 -12.39
C ALA A 75 -2.13 23.53 -12.02
N ASP A 76 -1.87 23.92 -10.79
CA ASP A 76 -0.55 24.25 -10.26
C ASP A 76 0.07 23.13 -9.40
N ALA A 77 -0.69 22.05 -9.17
CA ALA A 77 -0.19 20.84 -8.52
C ALA A 77 -0.86 19.58 -9.09
N ILE A 78 -0.16 18.45 -8.96
CA ILE A 78 -0.65 17.13 -9.35
C ILE A 78 -0.58 16.18 -8.15
N HIS A 79 -1.72 15.59 -7.79
CA HIS A 79 -1.80 14.53 -6.78
C HIS A 79 -1.87 13.16 -7.47
N PRO A 80 -0.85 12.29 -7.30
CA PRO A 80 -0.80 11.00 -8.00
C PRO A 80 -1.66 9.91 -7.33
N GLY A 81 -2.16 10.11 -6.11
CA GLY A 81 -2.79 9.07 -5.30
C GLY A 81 -1.82 7.95 -4.95
N TYR A 82 -2.23 6.71 -5.22
CA TYR A 82 -1.39 5.50 -5.15
C TYR A 82 -1.53 4.66 -6.44
N GLY A 83 -0.57 3.78 -6.72
CA GLY A 83 -0.51 3.05 -8.00
C GLY A 83 -0.17 3.96 -9.18
N PHE A 84 -0.35 3.49 -10.40
CA PHE A 84 -0.01 4.22 -11.64
C PHE A 84 1.37 4.91 -11.56
N LEU A 85 1.39 6.25 -11.57
CA LEU A 85 2.62 7.04 -11.61
C LEU A 85 3.05 7.58 -10.23
N SER A 86 2.43 7.14 -9.13
CA SER A 86 2.70 7.69 -7.80
C SER A 86 4.12 7.45 -7.29
N GLU A 87 4.81 6.42 -7.79
CA GLU A 87 6.21 6.08 -7.46
C GLU A 87 7.12 6.17 -8.69
N ASN A 88 6.73 7.01 -9.66
CA ASN A 88 7.54 7.23 -10.86
C ASN A 88 8.35 8.53 -10.73
N ALA A 89 9.67 8.40 -10.49
CA ALA A 89 10.57 9.53 -10.31
C ALA A 89 10.62 10.44 -11.55
N ALA A 90 10.63 9.88 -12.77
CA ALA A 90 10.65 10.65 -14.00
C ALA A 90 9.36 11.46 -14.22
N PHE A 91 8.22 10.93 -13.78
CA PHE A 91 6.97 11.69 -13.78
C PHE A 91 7.02 12.86 -12.79
N ALA A 92 7.49 12.62 -11.57
CA ALA A 92 7.64 13.68 -10.58
C ALA A 92 8.59 14.79 -11.07
N GLU A 93 9.74 14.44 -11.66
CA GLU A 93 10.67 15.38 -12.30
C GLU A 93 9.99 16.16 -13.44
N THR A 94 9.22 15.47 -14.27
CA THR A 94 8.51 16.12 -15.39
C THR A 94 7.49 17.14 -14.88
N VAL A 95 6.74 16.82 -13.83
CA VAL A 95 5.78 17.75 -13.20
C VAL A 95 6.50 18.99 -12.66
N GLU A 96 7.59 18.81 -11.92
CA GLU A 96 8.38 19.91 -11.34
C GLU A 96 9.05 20.76 -12.44
N ALA A 97 9.54 20.15 -13.52
CA ALA A 97 10.14 20.85 -14.66
C ALA A 97 9.13 21.73 -15.43
N HIS A 98 7.83 21.42 -15.34
CA HIS A 98 6.77 22.26 -15.92
C HIS A 98 6.25 23.34 -14.95
N GLY A 99 6.94 23.56 -13.83
CA GLY A 99 6.57 24.59 -12.83
C GLY A 99 5.37 24.24 -11.97
N MET A 100 4.95 22.98 -11.97
CA MET A 100 3.87 22.45 -11.11
C MET A 100 4.47 21.71 -9.91
N THR A 101 3.69 21.57 -8.82
CA THR A 101 4.11 20.80 -7.65
C THR A 101 3.63 19.35 -7.77
N PHE A 102 4.56 18.41 -7.64
CA PHE A 102 4.21 17.00 -7.39
C PHE A 102 3.85 16.82 -5.92
N ILE A 103 2.62 16.40 -5.61
CA ILE A 103 2.17 16.16 -4.23
C ILE A 103 2.65 14.78 -3.80
N GLY A 104 3.84 14.73 -3.20
CA GLY A 104 4.53 13.53 -2.80
C GLY A 104 5.98 13.80 -2.42
N PRO A 105 6.79 12.75 -2.25
CA PRO A 105 8.22 12.85 -2.00
C PRO A 105 8.99 13.46 -3.18
N SER A 106 10.26 13.78 -2.98
CA SER A 106 11.11 14.27 -4.07
C SER A 106 11.38 13.17 -5.10
N PRO A 107 11.66 13.53 -6.37
CA PRO A 107 12.07 12.55 -7.38
C PRO A 107 13.26 11.69 -6.93
N ASP A 108 14.22 12.29 -6.21
CA ASP A 108 15.40 11.56 -5.68
C ASP A 108 15.01 10.54 -4.61
N HIS A 109 14.12 10.90 -3.69
CA HIS A 109 13.61 9.95 -2.69
C HIS A 109 12.85 8.78 -3.35
N ILE A 110 12.03 9.07 -4.38
CA ILE A 110 11.33 8.03 -5.14
C ILE A 110 12.35 7.11 -5.84
N ARG A 111 13.40 7.67 -6.41
CA ARG A 111 14.43 6.90 -7.14
C ARG A 111 15.22 5.99 -6.19
N VAL A 112 15.71 6.55 -5.07
CA VAL A 112 16.52 5.81 -4.08
C VAL A 112 15.69 4.71 -3.42
N MET A 113 14.47 5.02 -3.00
CA MET A 113 13.61 4.02 -2.32
C MET A 113 13.01 3.00 -3.29
N GLY A 114 12.91 3.32 -4.58
CA GLY A 114 12.47 2.39 -5.63
C GLY A 114 13.53 1.34 -6.00
N ASP A 115 14.80 1.56 -5.70
CA ASP A 115 15.88 0.57 -5.83
C ASP A 115 16.06 -0.19 -4.51
N LYS A 116 15.85 -1.51 -4.52
CA LYS A 116 15.86 -2.31 -3.29
C LYS A 116 17.22 -2.35 -2.59
N ILE A 117 18.31 -2.30 -3.36
CA ILE A 117 19.67 -2.31 -2.78
C ILE A 117 19.96 -0.94 -2.19
N ALA A 118 19.76 0.13 -2.97
CA ALA A 118 19.99 1.49 -2.51
C ALA A 118 19.10 1.83 -1.30
N ALA A 119 17.83 1.41 -1.29
CA ALA A 119 16.92 1.61 -0.16
C ALA A 119 17.43 0.92 1.11
N LYS A 120 17.90 -0.34 1.00
CA LYS A 120 18.48 -1.06 2.15
C LYS A 120 19.75 -0.41 2.67
N GLU A 121 20.66 -0.03 1.78
CA GLU A 121 21.89 0.67 2.16
C GLU A 121 21.58 1.99 2.86
N ALA A 122 20.68 2.78 2.31
CA ALA A 122 20.22 4.02 2.91
C ALA A 122 19.62 3.76 4.30
N MET A 123 18.68 2.82 4.43
CA MET A 123 18.03 2.52 5.70
C MET A 123 19.00 1.93 6.73
N ALA A 124 19.93 1.07 6.33
CA ALA A 124 20.98 0.55 7.21
C ALA A 124 21.86 1.69 7.79
N SER A 125 22.26 2.64 6.93
CA SER A 125 23.08 3.79 7.35
C SER A 125 22.36 4.70 8.36
N LEU A 126 21.03 4.65 8.38
CA LEU A 126 20.16 5.38 9.29
C LEU A 126 19.81 4.58 10.56
N GLY A 127 20.30 3.35 10.69
CA GLY A 127 20.06 2.48 11.85
C GLY A 127 18.74 1.71 11.80
N VAL A 128 18.02 1.72 10.69
CA VAL A 128 16.80 0.93 10.51
C VAL A 128 17.18 -0.56 10.43
N PRO A 129 16.52 -1.45 11.21
CA PRO A 129 16.87 -2.86 11.23
C PRO A 129 16.55 -3.56 9.89
N LEU A 130 17.53 -4.30 9.36
CA LEU A 130 17.39 -5.06 8.12
C LEU A 130 17.24 -6.56 8.39
N VAL A 131 16.72 -7.29 7.39
CA VAL A 131 16.83 -8.76 7.38
C VAL A 131 18.31 -9.11 7.28
N PRO A 132 18.86 -9.97 8.18
CA PRO A 132 20.22 -10.46 8.03
C PRO A 132 20.43 -11.10 6.64
N GLY A 133 21.46 -10.69 5.91
CA GLY A 133 21.64 -11.13 4.53
C GLY A 133 23.03 -10.83 3.95
N SER A 134 23.09 -10.81 2.62
CA SER A 134 24.24 -10.34 1.87
C SER A 134 24.30 -8.81 1.83
N ASP A 135 25.51 -8.26 1.73
CA ASP A 135 25.78 -6.82 1.64
C ASP A 135 25.52 -6.24 0.22
N GLY A 136 24.79 -6.95 -0.61
CA GLY A 136 24.49 -6.62 -1.99
C GLY A 136 24.19 -7.86 -2.82
N ALA A 137 24.34 -7.75 -4.14
CA ALA A 137 24.22 -8.89 -5.05
C ALA A 137 25.30 -9.93 -4.76
N VAL A 138 24.93 -11.21 -4.91
CA VAL A 138 25.81 -12.36 -4.74
C VAL A 138 26.19 -12.89 -6.13
N ASP A 139 27.46 -12.75 -6.50
CA ASP A 139 27.92 -13.05 -7.87
C ASP A 139 28.33 -14.51 -8.08
N SER A 140 28.61 -15.23 -7.00
CA SER A 140 29.07 -16.61 -7.06
C SER A 140 28.41 -17.56 -6.06
N LEU A 141 28.35 -18.84 -6.38
CA LEU A 141 27.81 -19.86 -5.47
C LEU A 141 28.63 -19.98 -4.16
N ASP A 142 29.96 -19.79 -4.24
CA ASP A 142 30.81 -19.81 -3.05
C ASP A 142 30.55 -18.64 -2.11
N GLU A 143 30.26 -17.51 -2.66
CA GLU A 143 29.79 -16.35 -1.87
C GLU A 143 28.41 -16.62 -1.26
N ALA A 144 27.49 -17.21 -2.04
CA ALA A 144 26.19 -17.64 -1.55
C ALA A 144 26.30 -18.58 -0.35
N ARG A 145 27.18 -19.56 -0.44
CA ARG A 145 27.47 -20.51 0.66
C ARG A 145 28.05 -19.81 1.90
N ARG A 146 28.97 -18.86 1.72
CA ARG A 146 29.57 -18.10 2.83
C ARG A 146 28.51 -17.25 3.56
N VAL A 147 27.67 -16.54 2.79
CA VAL A 147 26.58 -15.71 3.34
C VAL A 147 25.57 -16.60 4.08
N ALA A 148 25.07 -17.67 3.44
CA ALA A 148 24.11 -18.58 4.05
C ALA A 148 24.65 -19.26 5.32
N GLY A 149 25.95 -19.64 5.32
CA GLY A 149 26.62 -20.18 6.52
C GLY A 149 26.71 -19.17 7.67
N ARG A 150 26.93 -17.88 7.37
CA ARG A 150 26.98 -16.80 8.35
C ARG A 150 25.63 -16.52 9.00
N ILE A 151 24.55 -16.41 8.19
CA ILE A 151 23.21 -16.03 8.68
C ILE A 151 22.38 -17.23 9.14
N GLY A 152 22.82 -18.45 8.81
CA GLY A 152 22.13 -19.70 9.15
C GLY A 152 20.92 -20.00 8.26
N TYR A 153 20.70 -21.30 8.01
CA TYR A 153 19.54 -21.78 7.26
C TYR A 153 18.24 -21.75 8.11
N PRO A 154 17.04 -21.68 7.50
CA PRO A 154 16.81 -21.52 6.06
C PRO A 154 17.15 -20.10 5.57
N VAL A 155 17.50 -19.99 4.29
CA VAL A 155 17.78 -18.72 3.61
C VAL A 155 16.87 -18.54 2.39
N LEU A 156 16.62 -17.29 2.01
CA LEU A 156 15.85 -16.89 0.84
C LEU A 156 16.79 -16.26 -0.18
N VAL A 157 16.86 -16.82 -1.38
CA VAL A 157 17.54 -16.22 -2.52
C VAL A 157 16.54 -15.39 -3.30
N LYS A 158 16.85 -14.11 -3.53
CA LYS A 158 15.93 -13.13 -4.16
C LYS A 158 16.57 -12.45 -5.35
N ALA A 159 15.81 -12.21 -6.42
CA ALA A 159 16.22 -11.31 -7.50
C ALA A 159 16.45 -9.89 -6.97
N ALA A 160 17.55 -9.25 -7.39
CA ALA A 160 17.86 -7.87 -7.05
C ALA A 160 16.88 -6.88 -7.75
N ALA A 161 16.48 -7.21 -8.98
CA ALA A 161 15.47 -6.46 -9.73
C ALA A 161 14.10 -7.14 -9.63
N GLY A 162 13.02 -6.35 -9.56
CA GLY A 162 11.64 -6.83 -9.59
C GLY A 162 10.96 -6.95 -8.23
N GLY A 163 9.69 -7.38 -8.25
CA GLY A 163 8.80 -7.49 -7.10
C GLY A 163 7.72 -8.56 -7.27
N GLY A 164 6.79 -8.64 -6.32
CA GLY A 164 5.64 -9.55 -6.41
C GLY A 164 5.97 -11.04 -6.26
N GLY A 165 7.07 -11.39 -5.58
CA GLY A 165 7.40 -12.79 -5.28
C GLY A 165 8.06 -13.60 -6.40
N ARG A 166 8.35 -13.00 -7.55
CA ARG A 166 9.06 -13.65 -8.65
C ARG A 166 10.56 -13.62 -8.42
N GLY A 167 11.26 -14.69 -8.79
CA GLY A 167 12.70 -14.81 -8.58
C GLY A 167 13.09 -14.99 -7.11
N MET A 168 12.22 -15.64 -6.31
CA MET A 168 12.50 -15.98 -4.91
C MET A 168 12.49 -17.49 -4.70
N LYS A 169 13.55 -18.03 -4.08
CA LYS A 169 13.66 -19.45 -3.74
C LYS A 169 14.19 -19.64 -2.33
N VAL A 170 13.55 -20.51 -1.57
CA VAL A 170 13.98 -20.88 -0.22
C VAL A 170 14.96 -22.04 -0.31
N ALA A 171 16.12 -21.89 0.34
CA ALA A 171 17.03 -22.99 0.60
C ALA A 171 16.95 -23.35 2.09
N HIS A 172 16.44 -24.55 2.39
CA HIS A 172 16.27 -25.00 3.76
C HIS A 172 17.59 -25.53 4.37
N THR A 173 18.49 -26.02 3.54
CA THR A 173 19.77 -26.60 3.93
C THR A 173 20.87 -26.19 2.94
N ALA A 174 22.14 -26.48 3.28
CA ALA A 174 23.27 -26.23 2.39
C ALA A 174 23.15 -26.99 1.07
N ASP A 175 22.57 -28.18 1.09
CA ASP A 175 22.43 -29.04 -0.10
C ASP A 175 21.43 -28.49 -1.12
N THR A 176 20.45 -27.72 -0.65
CA THR A 176 19.41 -27.12 -1.51
C THR A 176 19.78 -25.71 -2.00
N LEU A 177 20.86 -25.11 -1.51
CA LEU A 177 21.24 -23.74 -1.83
C LEU A 177 21.62 -23.56 -3.31
N GLU A 178 22.38 -24.49 -3.88
CA GLU A 178 22.84 -24.38 -5.27
C GLU A 178 21.65 -24.36 -6.24
N GLU A 179 20.71 -25.29 -6.07
CA GLU A 179 19.48 -25.31 -6.88
C GLU A 179 18.68 -24.02 -6.73
N ALA A 180 18.43 -23.57 -5.49
CA ALA A 180 17.70 -22.34 -5.21
C ALA A 180 18.37 -21.12 -5.86
N TRP A 181 19.70 -21.02 -5.81
CA TRP A 181 20.48 -19.93 -6.39
C TRP A 181 20.40 -19.92 -7.93
N GLN A 182 20.56 -21.07 -8.57
CA GLN A 182 20.48 -21.19 -10.03
C GLN A 182 19.07 -20.89 -10.56
N VAL A 183 18.05 -21.44 -9.91
CA VAL A 183 16.66 -21.21 -10.31
C VAL A 183 16.27 -19.74 -10.13
N ALA A 184 16.62 -19.11 -9.00
CA ALA A 184 16.32 -17.70 -8.75
C ALA A 184 16.98 -16.79 -9.81
N ARG A 185 18.25 -17.04 -10.17
CA ARG A 185 18.95 -16.29 -11.23
C ARG A 185 18.31 -16.46 -12.60
N THR A 186 17.91 -17.68 -12.94
CA THR A 186 17.26 -17.98 -14.23
C THR A 186 15.90 -17.26 -14.34
N GLU A 187 15.10 -17.33 -13.29
CA GLU A 187 13.83 -16.63 -13.21
C GLU A 187 14.01 -15.08 -13.27
N ALA A 188 15.01 -14.56 -12.56
CA ALA A 188 15.36 -13.15 -12.56
C ALA A 188 15.75 -12.64 -13.95
N ARG A 189 16.61 -13.38 -14.64
CA ARG A 189 17.02 -13.08 -16.03
C ARG A 189 15.83 -13.09 -16.99
N THR A 190 14.97 -14.09 -16.86
CA THR A 190 13.79 -14.24 -17.75
C THR A 190 12.76 -13.16 -17.51
N ALA A 191 12.50 -12.82 -16.25
CA ALA A 191 11.43 -11.89 -15.88
C ALA A 191 11.86 -10.41 -15.95
N PHE A 192 13.13 -10.11 -15.67
CA PHE A 192 13.60 -8.74 -15.45
C PHE A 192 14.82 -8.37 -16.32
N GLY A 193 15.36 -9.29 -17.11
CA GLY A 193 16.56 -9.06 -17.93
C GLY A 193 17.87 -8.92 -17.12
N ASN A 194 17.82 -9.13 -15.80
CA ASN A 194 18.95 -9.04 -14.87
C ASN A 194 18.95 -10.27 -13.97
N ASP A 195 20.07 -11.00 -13.87
CA ASP A 195 20.19 -12.21 -13.07
C ASP A 195 20.85 -12.01 -11.69
N ALA A 196 21.08 -10.75 -11.31
CA ALA A 196 21.59 -10.44 -9.98
C ALA A 196 20.63 -10.91 -8.89
N VAL A 197 21.15 -11.64 -7.91
CA VAL A 197 20.40 -12.12 -6.74
C VAL A 197 21.14 -11.75 -5.46
N TYR A 198 20.39 -11.63 -4.37
CA TYR A 198 20.92 -11.48 -3.01
C TYR A 198 20.32 -12.54 -2.09
N ILE A 199 20.92 -12.75 -0.92
CA ILE A 199 20.52 -13.77 0.04
C ILE A 199 20.10 -13.10 1.35
N GLU A 200 18.99 -13.56 1.92
CA GLU A 200 18.47 -13.11 3.21
C GLU A 200 18.10 -14.30 4.09
N LYS A 201 18.05 -14.07 5.40
CA LYS A 201 17.45 -15.02 6.33
C LYS A 201 15.98 -15.23 5.95
N TYR A 202 15.57 -16.47 5.79
CA TYR A 202 14.17 -16.81 5.62
C TYR A 202 13.46 -16.77 6.98
N LEU A 203 12.37 -16.04 7.04
CA LEU A 203 11.46 -15.98 8.19
C LEU A 203 10.25 -16.86 7.88
N ASP A 204 9.99 -17.85 8.73
CA ASP A 204 8.97 -18.89 8.49
C ASP A 204 7.56 -18.49 9.00
N ARG A 205 7.49 -17.62 10.01
CA ARG A 205 6.24 -17.16 10.62
C ARG A 205 6.16 -15.64 10.76
N PRO A 206 6.57 -14.84 9.77
CA PRO A 206 6.59 -13.40 9.94
C PRO A 206 5.20 -12.80 9.84
N ARG A 207 5.08 -11.60 10.43
CA ARG A 207 4.02 -10.64 10.13
C ARG A 207 4.53 -9.58 9.19
N HIS A 208 3.63 -8.99 8.45
CA HIS A 208 3.89 -7.81 7.64
C HIS A 208 3.42 -6.59 8.44
N ILE A 209 4.38 -5.88 8.99
CA ILE A 209 4.15 -4.65 9.76
C ILE A 209 4.67 -3.47 8.96
N GLU A 210 3.93 -2.40 8.94
CA GLU A 210 4.35 -1.17 8.27
C GLU A 210 4.15 0.05 9.16
N LEU A 211 5.01 1.06 8.99
CA LEU A 211 4.98 2.30 9.77
C LEU A 211 4.64 3.48 8.87
N GLN A 212 3.56 4.18 9.17
CA GLN A 212 3.17 5.40 8.46
C GLN A 212 3.96 6.60 8.95
N VAL A 213 4.52 7.39 8.04
CA VAL A 213 5.22 8.64 8.35
C VAL A 213 4.69 9.81 7.51
N LEU A 214 4.83 11.01 8.06
CA LEU A 214 4.76 12.29 7.35
C LEU A 214 6.00 13.11 7.68
N ALA A 215 6.51 13.82 6.68
CA ALA A 215 7.65 14.70 6.81
C ALA A 215 7.40 16.03 6.10
N ASP A 216 7.77 17.14 6.74
CA ASP A 216 7.68 18.46 6.12
C ASP A 216 9.02 18.86 5.44
N ASN A 217 9.02 19.97 4.70
CA ASN A 217 10.21 20.50 4.05
C ASN A 217 11.15 21.27 5.01
N HIS A 218 10.91 21.19 6.32
CA HIS A 218 11.60 21.97 7.35
C HIS A 218 12.31 21.09 8.39
N GLY A 219 12.34 19.76 8.16
CA GLY A 219 12.98 18.78 9.01
C GLY A 219 12.06 18.14 10.07
N GLY A 220 10.78 18.52 10.10
CA GLY A 220 9.79 17.85 10.94
C GLY A 220 9.42 16.48 10.35
N VAL A 221 9.51 15.43 11.16
CA VAL A 221 9.09 14.07 10.80
C VAL A 221 8.33 13.46 11.96
N VAL A 222 7.15 12.89 11.68
CA VAL A 222 6.33 12.17 12.66
C VAL A 222 5.88 10.83 12.11
N HIS A 223 5.70 9.85 13.00
CA HIS A 223 5.05 8.59 12.66
C HIS A 223 3.64 8.49 13.24
N PHE A 224 2.77 7.76 12.55
CA PHE A 224 1.36 7.54 12.93
C PHE A 224 1.11 6.09 13.32
N GLY A 225 2.11 5.43 13.92
CA GLY A 225 2.03 4.05 14.33
C GLY A 225 2.04 3.05 13.20
N GLU A 226 1.90 1.80 13.62
CA GLU A 226 1.95 0.67 12.72
C GLU A 226 0.57 0.28 12.18
N ARG A 227 0.64 -0.39 11.02
CA ARG A 227 -0.43 -1.23 10.49
C ARG A 227 0.07 -2.66 10.39
N ASP A 228 -0.80 -3.62 10.66
CA ASP A 228 -0.59 -5.04 10.41
C ASP A 228 -1.28 -5.44 9.10
N CYS A 229 -0.49 -5.77 8.10
CA CYS A 229 -0.93 -6.11 6.75
C CYS A 229 -0.65 -7.58 6.40
N SER A 230 -0.62 -8.44 7.42
CA SER A 230 -0.26 -9.86 7.26
C SER A 230 -1.30 -10.67 6.50
N LEU A 231 -2.58 -10.25 6.49
CA LEU A 231 -3.62 -10.96 5.75
C LEU A 231 -3.55 -10.60 4.26
N GLN A 232 -2.74 -11.35 3.55
CA GLN A 232 -2.47 -11.14 2.13
C GLN A 232 -2.54 -12.45 1.35
N ARG A 233 -2.88 -12.37 0.07
CA ARG A 233 -2.87 -13.46 -0.87
C ARG A 233 -1.97 -13.10 -2.05
N ARG A 234 -0.96 -13.94 -2.34
CA ARG A 234 0.02 -13.68 -3.41
C ARG A 234 0.60 -12.26 -3.32
N HIS A 235 0.97 -11.84 -2.12
CA HIS A 235 1.49 -10.50 -1.79
C HIS A 235 0.49 -9.33 -2.02
N GLN A 236 -0.79 -9.61 -2.21
CA GLN A 236 -1.85 -8.60 -2.23
C GLN A 236 -2.56 -8.59 -0.87
N LYS A 237 -2.50 -7.47 -0.19
CA LYS A 237 -3.18 -7.24 1.09
C LYS A 237 -4.70 -7.31 0.89
N LEU A 238 -5.43 -7.94 1.80
CA LEU A 238 -6.89 -8.12 1.75
C LEU A 238 -7.59 -7.56 2.97
N LEU A 239 -6.92 -7.60 4.13
CA LEU A 239 -7.38 -7.05 5.39
C LEU A 239 -6.19 -6.45 6.13
N GLU A 240 -6.36 -5.25 6.66
CA GLU A 240 -5.36 -4.49 7.39
C GLU A 240 -5.91 -4.00 8.73
N GLU A 241 -5.04 -3.96 9.76
CA GLU A 241 -5.38 -3.47 11.09
C GLU A 241 -4.44 -2.33 11.51
N ALA A 242 -4.97 -1.29 12.15
CA ALA A 242 -4.16 -0.29 12.86
C ALA A 242 -4.24 -0.57 14.37
N GLY A 243 -3.05 -0.73 14.94
CA GLY A 243 -2.75 -1.42 16.16
C GLY A 243 -2.57 -2.92 15.91
N SER A 244 -1.32 -3.37 15.63
CA SER A 244 -1.05 -4.80 15.46
C SER A 244 -1.31 -5.57 16.74
N PRO A 245 -2.03 -6.72 16.69
CA PRO A 245 -2.19 -7.57 17.86
C PRO A 245 -0.89 -8.23 18.34
N ALA A 246 0.20 -8.13 17.57
CA ALA A 246 1.50 -8.73 17.87
C ALA A 246 2.48 -7.74 18.51
N LEU A 247 2.19 -6.43 18.49
CA LEU A 247 3.11 -5.40 18.98
C LEU A 247 2.64 -4.79 20.29
N THR A 248 3.60 -4.48 21.13
CA THR A 248 3.39 -3.61 22.29
C THR A 248 3.56 -2.13 21.90
N PRO A 249 2.95 -1.19 22.63
CA PRO A 249 3.19 0.24 22.42
C PRO A 249 4.68 0.61 22.46
N GLY A 250 5.48 0.02 23.36
CA GLY A 250 6.93 0.29 23.46
C GLY A 250 7.68 -0.09 22.18
N GLN A 251 7.38 -1.25 21.58
CA GLN A 251 8.00 -1.67 20.31
C GLN A 251 7.63 -0.74 19.14
N ARG A 252 6.39 -0.25 19.11
CA ARG A 252 5.95 0.78 18.15
C ARG A 252 6.78 2.04 18.30
N ASP A 253 6.90 2.54 19.52
CA ASP A 253 7.57 3.81 19.82
C ASP A 253 9.08 3.72 19.54
N GLU A 254 9.73 2.61 19.88
CA GLU A 254 11.14 2.35 19.57
C GLU A 254 11.40 2.33 18.05
N LEU A 255 10.60 1.58 17.30
CA LEU A 255 10.70 1.55 15.84
C LEU A 255 10.45 2.94 15.25
N GLY A 256 9.41 3.61 15.73
CA GLY A 256 9.03 4.95 15.29
C GLY A 256 10.15 5.97 15.50
N ALA A 257 10.81 5.94 16.66
CA ALA A 257 11.93 6.84 16.98
C ALA A 257 13.12 6.63 16.02
N VAL A 258 13.49 5.38 15.74
CA VAL A 258 14.58 5.06 14.79
C VAL A 258 14.23 5.55 13.38
N VAL A 259 13.02 5.26 12.92
CA VAL A 259 12.56 5.62 11.57
C VAL A 259 12.48 7.13 11.39
N THR A 260 11.86 7.86 12.33
CA THR A 260 11.70 9.32 12.21
C THR A 260 13.05 10.03 12.27
N ALA A 261 13.96 9.61 13.15
CA ALA A 261 15.32 10.14 13.20
C ALA A 261 16.11 9.88 11.92
N GLY A 262 15.95 8.69 11.31
CA GLY A 262 16.57 8.34 10.05
C GLY A 262 16.04 9.20 8.90
N LEU A 263 14.73 9.31 8.76
CA LEU A 263 14.10 10.09 7.68
C LEU A 263 14.37 11.59 7.80
N ALA A 264 14.49 12.11 9.02
CA ALA A 264 14.92 13.51 9.23
C ALA A 264 16.35 13.75 8.71
N LYS A 265 17.30 12.82 8.96
CA LYS A 265 18.67 12.89 8.40
C LYS A 265 18.68 12.77 6.88
N LEU A 266 17.79 11.96 6.31
CA LEU A 266 17.64 11.81 4.85
C LEU A 266 17.03 13.06 4.20
N GLY A 267 16.40 13.95 4.97
CA GLY A 267 15.65 15.08 4.44
C GLY A 267 14.40 14.64 3.69
N TYR A 268 13.79 13.52 4.11
CA TYR A 268 12.57 13.01 3.49
C TYR A 268 11.44 14.05 3.56
N ARG A 269 10.57 14.06 2.55
CA ARG A 269 9.41 14.95 2.52
C ARG A 269 8.14 14.20 2.13
N ASN A 270 6.99 14.68 2.63
CA ASN A 270 5.63 14.20 2.37
C ASN A 270 5.36 12.82 3.00
N ALA A 271 4.37 12.09 2.49
CA ALA A 271 3.97 10.81 3.05
C ALA A 271 4.88 9.67 2.60
N GLY A 272 5.12 8.73 3.50
CA GLY A 272 5.82 7.49 3.22
C GLY A 272 5.38 6.38 4.17
N THR A 273 5.64 5.15 3.77
CA THR A 273 5.39 3.97 4.60
C THR A 273 6.58 3.04 4.52
N LEU A 274 7.16 2.71 5.67
CA LEU A 274 8.22 1.71 5.76
C LEU A 274 7.61 0.36 6.09
N GLU A 275 7.90 -0.64 5.28
CA GLU A 275 7.40 -2.01 5.44
C GLU A 275 8.46 -2.91 6.07
N PHE A 276 8.02 -3.75 7.01
CA PHE A 276 8.87 -4.66 7.77
C PHE A 276 8.27 -6.05 7.82
N LEU A 277 9.12 -7.07 7.82
CA LEU A 277 8.77 -8.35 8.42
C LEU A 277 9.03 -8.28 9.93
N TYR A 278 8.11 -8.82 10.69
CA TYR A 278 8.23 -8.91 12.14
C TYR A 278 8.08 -10.35 12.60
N GLN A 279 9.08 -10.86 13.31
CA GLN A 279 9.06 -12.19 13.91
C GLN A 279 9.89 -12.19 15.20
N ASP A 280 9.38 -12.84 16.24
CA ASP A 280 10.08 -13.06 17.51
C ASP A 280 10.68 -11.78 18.14
N GLY A 281 9.93 -10.68 18.08
CA GLY A 281 10.34 -9.39 18.63
C GLY A 281 11.28 -8.56 17.73
N GLN A 282 11.63 -9.07 16.56
CA GLN A 282 12.57 -8.40 15.65
C GLN A 282 11.87 -7.87 14.41
N PHE A 283 12.20 -6.63 14.05
CA PHE A 283 11.79 -6.00 12.79
C PHE A 283 12.90 -6.18 11.75
N ALA A 284 12.48 -6.35 10.52
CA ALA A 284 13.38 -6.49 9.39
C ALA A 284 12.80 -5.70 8.20
N PHE A 285 13.43 -4.58 7.85
CA PHE A 285 12.99 -3.71 6.76
C PHE A 285 12.95 -4.46 5.42
N ILE A 286 11.86 -4.27 4.68
CA ILE A 286 11.65 -4.83 3.35
C ILE A 286 11.83 -3.76 2.28
N GLU A 287 10.99 -2.71 2.37
CA GLU A 287 10.94 -1.63 1.40
C GLU A 287 10.28 -0.37 2.00
N MET A 288 10.42 0.76 1.31
CA MET A 288 9.70 1.97 1.62
C MET A 288 8.82 2.37 0.43
N ASN A 289 7.53 2.50 0.67
CA ASN A 289 6.60 3.04 -0.31
C ASN A 289 6.59 4.57 -0.18
N THR A 290 6.99 5.25 -1.26
CA THR A 290 7.13 6.71 -1.35
C THR A 290 5.82 7.37 -1.78
N ARG A 291 4.72 6.96 -1.20
CA ARG A 291 3.35 7.38 -1.51
C ARG A 291 2.39 7.09 -0.36
N LEU A 292 1.17 7.56 -0.52
CA LEU A 292 0.07 7.10 0.32
C LEU A 292 -0.24 5.62 0.03
N GLN A 293 -0.57 4.85 1.05
CA GLN A 293 -1.01 3.45 0.94
C GLN A 293 -2.53 3.34 0.79
N VAL A 294 -3.01 2.21 0.23
CA VAL A 294 -4.45 1.90 0.14
C VAL A 294 -5.08 1.94 1.53
N GLU A 295 -4.41 1.33 2.49
CA GLU A 295 -4.82 1.11 3.88
C GLU A 295 -4.60 2.32 4.83
N HIS A 296 -4.27 3.51 4.28
CA HIS A 296 -4.14 4.71 5.09
C HIS A 296 -5.37 5.03 5.99
N PRO A 297 -6.59 4.65 5.60
CA PRO A 297 -7.77 4.95 6.41
C PRO A 297 -7.75 4.36 7.81
N VAL A 298 -7.14 3.17 8.04
CA VAL A 298 -7.08 2.61 9.41
C VAL A 298 -6.22 3.47 10.32
N THR A 299 -5.12 4.04 9.80
CA THR A 299 -4.29 5.00 10.54
C THR A 299 -5.07 6.29 10.84
N GLU A 300 -5.78 6.83 9.85
CA GLU A 300 -6.62 8.02 10.02
C GLU A 300 -7.66 7.82 11.13
N MET A 301 -8.29 6.63 11.18
CA MET A 301 -9.32 6.33 12.17
C MET A 301 -8.78 6.24 13.59
N VAL A 302 -7.56 5.73 13.81
CA VAL A 302 -6.97 5.62 15.15
C VAL A 302 -6.27 6.89 15.59
N CYS A 303 -5.74 7.70 14.66
CA CYS A 303 -4.99 8.93 14.98
C CYS A 303 -5.83 10.20 14.88
N GLY A 304 -6.97 10.17 14.18
CA GLY A 304 -7.81 11.35 13.95
C GLY A 304 -7.16 12.39 13.03
N VAL A 305 -6.23 11.98 12.16
CA VAL A 305 -5.51 12.85 11.22
C VAL A 305 -5.90 12.51 9.80
N ASP A 306 -6.23 13.48 8.97
CA ASP A 306 -6.46 13.32 7.53
C ASP A 306 -5.11 13.35 6.78
N LEU A 307 -4.58 12.18 6.45
CA LEU A 307 -3.26 12.03 5.80
C LEU A 307 -3.22 12.66 4.40
N VAL A 308 -4.31 12.62 3.64
CA VAL A 308 -4.37 13.23 2.30
C VAL A 308 -4.37 14.76 2.41
N ARG A 309 -5.10 15.31 3.36
CA ARG A 309 -5.08 16.74 3.65
C ARG A 309 -3.67 17.20 4.06
N GLU A 310 -3.00 16.42 4.92
CA GLU A 310 -1.63 16.72 5.32
C GLU A 310 -0.66 16.63 4.12
N GLN A 311 -0.77 15.63 3.25
CA GLN A 311 0.03 15.56 2.01
C GLN A 311 -0.06 16.85 1.19
N ILE A 312 -1.28 17.36 0.99
CA ILE A 312 -1.52 18.59 0.24
C ILE A 312 -0.88 19.81 0.93
N ARG A 313 -1.05 19.92 2.25
CA ARG A 313 -0.49 21.03 3.05
C ARG A 313 1.04 21.02 3.05
N LEU A 314 1.65 19.85 3.24
CA LEU A 314 3.10 19.68 3.23
C LEU A 314 3.70 19.98 1.86
N ALA A 315 3.06 19.53 0.77
CA ALA A 315 3.47 19.85 -0.59
C ALA A 315 3.36 21.34 -0.90
N ALA A 316 2.41 22.05 -0.27
CA ALA A 316 2.28 23.51 -0.35
C ALA A 316 3.32 24.26 0.53
N GLY A 317 4.29 23.57 1.11
CA GLY A 317 5.38 24.15 1.92
C GLY A 317 5.02 24.45 3.38
N GLN A 318 3.86 24.00 3.86
CA GLN A 318 3.49 24.18 5.26
C GLN A 318 4.31 23.25 6.17
N ARG A 319 4.49 23.65 7.43
CA ARG A 319 5.07 22.80 8.47
C ARG A 319 4.03 21.82 9.01
N LEU A 320 4.50 20.70 9.55
CA LEU A 320 3.71 19.91 10.49
C LEU A 320 3.31 20.83 11.65
N GLY A 321 2.04 20.95 11.93
CA GLY A 321 1.54 21.81 13.00
C GLY A 321 1.59 21.16 14.40
N TYR A 322 2.25 20.01 14.52
CA TYR A 322 2.31 19.16 15.72
C TYR A 322 3.60 18.33 15.74
N GLY A 323 4.01 17.91 16.92
CA GLY A 323 5.13 16.98 17.15
C GLY A 323 4.66 15.54 17.36
N GLN A 324 5.63 14.65 17.60
CA GLN A 324 5.32 13.24 17.88
C GLN A 324 4.48 13.05 19.14
N GLU A 325 4.71 13.89 20.15
CA GLU A 325 3.99 13.90 21.42
C GLU A 325 2.50 14.25 21.29
N ASP A 326 2.10 14.87 20.19
CA ASP A 326 0.71 15.24 19.92
C ASP A 326 -0.06 14.13 19.18
N VAL A 327 0.65 13.20 18.55
CA VAL A 327 0.03 12.07 17.87
C VAL A 327 -0.55 11.09 18.89
N ARG A 328 -1.86 10.92 18.86
CA ARG A 328 -2.58 10.02 19.77
C ARG A 328 -3.09 8.80 19.03
N PHE A 329 -2.98 7.64 19.67
CA PHE A 329 -3.56 6.39 19.19
C PHE A 329 -4.79 6.08 20.03
N ASN A 330 -5.96 6.02 19.39
CA ASN A 330 -7.22 5.78 20.06
C ASN A 330 -7.95 4.59 19.45
N GLY A 331 -8.10 3.53 20.24
CA GLY A 331 -8.82 2.35 19.85
C GLY A 331 -8.09 1.48 18.82
N HIS A 332 -8.88 0.80 17.98
CA HIS A 332 -8.42 -0.14 16.98
C HIS A 332 -9.24 0.00 15.70
N ALA A 333 -8.61 -0.02 14.54
CA ALA A 333 -9.29 0.05 13.25
C ALA A 333 -8.94 -1.15 12.38
N ILE A 334 -9.92 -1.61 11.60
CA ILE A 334 -9.76 -2.70 10.63
C ILE A 334 -10.32 -2.24 9.29
N GLU A 335 -9.55 -2.44 8.23
CA GLU A 335 -9.98 -2.24 6.85
C GLU A 335 -10.09 -3.59 6.15
N VAL A 336 -11.10 -3.75 5.29
CA VAL A 336 -11.16 -4.85 4.31
C VAL A 336 -11.31 -4.28 2.91
N ARG A 337 -10.52 -4.83 1.98
CA ARG A 337 -10.60 -4.48 0.56
C ARG A 337 -11.71 -5.28 -0.11
N VAL A 338 -12.69 -4.57 -0.64
CA VAL A 338 -13.78 -5.19 -1.41
C VAL A 338 -13.41 -5.13 -2.89
N THR A 339 -13.13 -6.29 -3.48
CA THR A 339 -12.78 -6.40 -4.89
C THR A 339 -13.94 -7.01 -5.69
N ALA A 340 -14.06 -6.61 -6.96
CA ALA A 340 -14.99 -7.16 -7.93
C ALA A 340 -14.43 -8.49 -8.46
N GLU A 341 -14.42 -9.51 -7.59
CA GLU A 341 -13.87 -10.84 -7.83
C GLU A 341 -14.77 -11.90 -7.24
N ASP A 342 -14.73 -13.07 -7.83
CA ASP A 342 -15.34 -14.26 -7.26
C ASP A 342 -14.64 -14.62 -5.94
N PRO A 343 -15.33 -14.77 -4.80
CA PRO A 343 -14.72 -14.91 -3.48
C PRO A 343 -13.97 -16.25 -3.27
N ASP A 344 -14.15 -17.21 -4.15
CA ASP A 344 -13.52 -18.54 -4.05
C ASP A 344 -12.41 -18.72 -5.09
N THR A 345 -12.64 -18.29 -6.32
CA THR A 345 -11.66 -18.43 -7.42
C THR A 345 -10.78 -17.22 -7.62
N PHE A 346 -11.19 -16.04 -7.11
CA PHE A 346 -10.54 -14.73 -7.29
C PHE A 346 -10.46 -14.27 -8.76
N LEU A 347 -11.32 -14.83 -9.61
CA LEU A 347 -11.44 -14.35 -10.97
C LEU A 347 -12.17 -13.00 -10.99
N PRO A 348 -11.66 -12.00 -11.73
CA PRO A 348 -12.32 -10.71 -11.86
C PRO A 348 -13.76 -10.86 -12.42
N THR A 349 -14.68 -10.09 -11.86
CA THR A 349 -16.09 -10.06 -12.24
C THR A 349 -16.52 -8.64 -12.61
N PRO A 350 -15.96 -8.05 -13.68
CA PRO A 350 -16.42 -6.75 -14.15
C PRO A 350 -17.88 -6.82 -14.57
N GLY A 351 -18.62 -5.72 -14.43
CA GLY A 351 -20.05 -5.73 -14.76
C GLY A 351 -20.80 -4.54 -14.23
N GLN A 352 -22.11 -4.56 -14.38
CA GLN A 352 -22.97 -3.48 -13.90
C GLN A 352 -23.41 -3.74 -12.46
N VAL A 353 -23.14 -2.78 -11.58
CA VAL A 353 -23.64 -2.76 -10.20
C VAL A 353 -25.12 -2.39 -10.23
N THR A 354 -25.99 -3.31 -9.79
CA THR A 354 -27.44 -3.08 -9.75
C THR A 354 -27.90 -2.53 -8.40
N VAL A 355 -27.22 -2.93 -7.31
CA VAL A 355 -27.44 -2.42 -5.95
C VAL A 355 -26.10 -2.10 -5.32
N PHE A 356 -26.01 -0.95 -4.70
CA PHE A 356 -24.91 -0.54 -3.83
C PHE A 356 -25.48 0.04 -2.54
N HIS A 357 -25.37 -0.72 -1.45
CA HIS A 357 -25.82 -0.29 -0.12
C HIS A 357 -24.63 -0.40 0.84
N PRO A 358 -23.91 0.71 1.10
CA PRO A 358 -22.82 0.72 2.06
C PRO A 358 -23.36 0.67 3.48
N PRO A 359 -22.66 -0.05 4.41
CA PRO A 359 -23.03 -0.05 5.82
C PRO A 359 -22.80 1.30 6.47
N GLY A 360 -23.54 1.56 7.54
CA GLY A 360 -23.45 2.80 8.29
C GLY A 360 -23.25 2.62 9.79
N GLY A 361 -23.40 3.72 10.54
CA GLY A 361 -23.32 3.78 11.99
C GLY A 361 -21.95 4.23 12.53
N LEU A 362 -21.89 4.43 13.85
CA LEU A 362 -20.71 4.95 14.54
C LEU A 362 -19.48 4.07 14.27
N GLY A 363 -18.36 4.70 13.88
CA GLY A 363 -17.11 4.02 13.62
C GLY A 363 -17.13 3.11 12.38
N VAL A 364 -17.98 3.40 11.39
CA VAL A 364 -18.01 2.75 10.09
C VAL A 364 -17.75 3.79 9.00
N ARG A 365 -16.79 3.50 8.11
CA ARG A 365 -16.44 4.31 6.95
C ARG A 365 -16.37 3.41 5.71
N VAL A 366 -16.87 3.89 4.60
CA VAL A 366 -16.73 3.23 3.29
C VAL A 366 -16.11 4.20 2.31
N ASP A 367 -14.92 3.85 1.79
CA ASP A 367 -14.29 4.57 0.70
C ASP A 367 -14.56 3.82 -0.61
N SER A 368 -15.34 4.41 -1.49
CA SER A 368 -15.77 3.79 -2.75
C SER A 368 -16.17 4.87 -3.76
N ALA A 369 -16.01 4.56 -5.03
CA ALA A 369 -16.56 5.33 -6.14
C ALA A 369 -17.77 4.63 -6.80
N LEU A 370 -18.25 3.52 -6.21
CA LEU A 370 -19.42 2.79 -6.71
C LEU A 370 -20.72 3.55 -6.48
N TYR A 371 -21.67 3.30 -7.36
CA TYR A 371 -23.08 3.66 -7.24
C TYR A 371 -23.95 2.69 -8.03
N ALA A 372 -25.24 2.60 -7.73
CA ALA A 372 -26.19 1.75 -8.49
C ALA A 372 -26.29 2.24 -9.94
N GLY A 373 -26.06 1.32 -10.90
CA GLY A 373 -25.98 1.62 -12.33
C GLY A 373 -24.55 1.77 -12.87
N TYR A 374 -23.52 1.95 -12.00
CA TYR A 374 -22.13 2.02 -12.44
C TYR A 374 -21.66 0.70 -13.05
N ARG A 375 -20.92 0.78 -14.15
CA ARG A 375 -20.27 -0.37 -14.77
C ARG A 375 -18.81 -0.42 -14.36
N VAL A 376 -18.44 -1.45 -13.60
CA VAL A 376 -17.03 -1.73 -13.25
C VAL A 376 -16.29 -2.16 -14.53
N PRO A 377 -15.28 -1.39 -14.98
CA PRO A 377 -14.58 -1.71 -16.22
C PRO A 377 -13.55 -2.84 -15.99
N PRO A 378 -13.24 -3.65 -17.03
CA PRO A 378 -12.30 -4.78 -16.93
C PRO A 378 -10.83 -4.38 -17.11
N TYR A 379 -10.51 -3.09 -17.21
CA TYR A 379 -9.20 -2.60 -17.63
C TYR A 379 -8.26 -2.27 -16.46
N TYR A 380 -8.77 -2.18 -15.24
CA TYR A 380 -8.06 -1.68 -14.06
C TYR A 380 -8.15 -2.68 -12.92
N ASP A 381 -7.48 -2.33 -11.81
CA ASP A 381 -7.57 -3.11 -10.58
C ASP A 381 -9.04 -3.37 -10.16
N SER A 382 -9.28 -4.56 -9.63
CA SER A 382 -10.61 -5.03 -9.25
C SER A 382 -11.16 -4.41 -7.96
N MET A 383 -10.36 -3.67 -7.20
CA MET A 383 -10.81 -3.05 -5.95
C MET A 383 -11.87 -1.97 -6.22
N VAL A 384 -13.03 -2.13 -5.60
CA VAL A 384 -14.20 -1.26 -5.82
C VAL A 384 -14.62 -0.52 -4.56
N ALA A 385 -14.24 -1.00 -3.39
CA ALA A 385 -14.50 -0.33 -2.12
C ALA A 385 -13.50 -0.76 -1.05
N LYS A 386 -13.38 0.06 -0.01
CA LYS A 386 -12.76 -0.26 1.27
C LYS A 386 -13.82 -0.07 2.34
N LEU A 387 -14.00 -1.08 3.19
CA LEU A 387 -14.82 -0.96 4.39
C LEU A 387 -13.88 -0.86 5.58
N ILE A 388 -13.98 0.23 6.31
CA ILE A 388 -13.16 0.53 7.48
C ILE A 388 -14.06 0.60 8.71
N VAL A 389 -13.66 -0.05 9.78
CA VAL A 389 -14.32 0.06 11.09
C VAL A 389 -13.32 0.51 12.14
N HIS A 390 -13.83 1.24 13.14
CA HIS A 390 -13.06 1.68 14.29
C HIS A 390 -13.85 1.46 15.58
N ALA A 391 -13.19 0.98 16.63
CA ALA A 391 -13.79 0.80 17.96
C ALA A 391 -12.74 0.97 19.07
N PRO A 392 -13.13 1.12 20.35
CA PRO A 392 -12.20 1.25 21.46
C PRO A 392 -11.24 0.06 21.62
N THR A 393 -11.68 -1.15 21.27
CA THR A 393 -10.87 -2.38 21.36
C THR A 393 -10.93 -3.18 20.07
N ARG A 394 -9.93 -4.05 19.84
CA ARG A 394 -9.91 -4.98 18.71
C ARG A 394 -11.13 -5.88 18.66
N HIS A 395 -11.55 -6.41 19.80
CA HIS A 395 -12.73 -7.27 19.91
C HIS A 395 -14.02 -6.54 19.45
N GLU A 396 -14.19 -5.29 19.86
CA GLU A 396 -15.33 -4.47 19.43
C GLU A 396 -15.22 -4.08 17.95
N ALA A 397 -14.00 -3.83 17.43
CA ALA A 397 -13.77 -3.56 16.02
C ALA A 397 -14.15 -4.79 15.16
N ILE A 398 -13.77 -6.01 15.58
CA ILE A 398 -14.17 -7.26 14.91
C ILE A 398 -15.70 -7.42 14.93
N SER A 399 -16.36 -7.16 16.07
CA SER A 399 -17.82 -7.23 16.18
C SER A 399 -18.51 -6.21 15.27
N ARG A 400 -17.96 -4.99 15.17
CA ARG A 400 -18.43 -3.94 14.28
C ARG A 400 -18.22 -4.28 12.81
N LEU A 401 -17.05 -4.86 12.47
CA LEU A 401 -16.76 -5.32 11.10
C LEU A 401 -17.75 -6.39 10.67
N ARG A 402 -18.02 -7.37 11.53
CA ARG A 402 -19.00 -8.43 11.25
C ARG A 402 -20.37 -7.84 10.92
N ARG A 403 -20.90 -6.97 11.81
CA ARG A 403 -22.19 -6.30 11.58
C ARG A 403 -22.18 -5.49 10.28
N ALA A 404 -21.10 -4.74 10.00
CA ALA A 404 -20.99 -3.93 8.79
C ALA A 404 -20.91 -4.80 7.52
N LEU A 405 -20.22 -5.94 7.56
CA LEU A 405 -20.18 -6.90 6.45
C LEU A 405 -21.56 -7.53 6.16
N ASP A 406 -22.36 -7.80 7.19
CA ASP A 406 -23.72 -8.34 7.03
C ASP A 406 -24.67 -7.33 6.36
N GLU A 407 -24.49 -6.04 6.65
CA GLU A 407 -25.27 -4.95 6.08
C GLU A 407 -24.82 -4.57 4.64
N PHE A 408 -23.52 -4.79 4.31
CA PHE A 408 -22.97 -4.34 3.04
C PHE A 408 -23.50 -5.16 1.86
N ALA A 409 -24.25 -4.52 0.95
CA ALA A 409 -24.76 -5.17 -0.26
C ALA A 409 -24.21 -4.53 -1.53
N VAL A 410 -23.59 -5.37 -2.37
CA VAL A 410 -23.17 -5.03 -3.74
C VAL A 410 -23.72 -6.15 -4.64
N LEU A 411 -24.67 -5.82 -5.50
CA LEU A 411 -25.32 -6.78 -6.41
C LEU A 411 -25.04 -6.41 -7.87
N GLY A 412 -25.16 -7.42 -8.75
CA GLY A 412 -24.88 -7.32 -10.18
C GLY A 412 -23.46 -7.76 -10.55
N ILE A 413 -22.56 -7.81 -9.60
CA ILE A 413 -21.19 -8.36 -9.70
C ILE A 413 -20.91 -9.26 -8.49
N LYS A 414 -19.96 -10.17 -8.61
CA LYS A 414 -19.42 -10.89 -7.44
C LYS A 414 -18.36 -10.04 -6.74
N THR A 415 -18.26 -10.18 -5.42
CA THR A 415 -17.27 -9.46 -4.61
C THR A 415 -16.64 -10.36 -3.55
N THR A 416 -15.53 -9.92 -2.95
CA THR A 416 -14.86 -10.58 -1.83
C THR A 416 -15.59 -10.45 -0.49
N LEU A 417 -16.73 -9.78 -0.39
CA LEU A 417 -17.51 -9.65 0.86
C LEU A 417 -17.80 -11.01 1.55
N PRO A 418 -18.17 -12.10 0.85
CA PRO A 418 -18.36 -13.41 1.48
C PRO A 418 -17.07 -13.98 2.08
N LEU A 419 -15.91 -13.74 1.47
CA LEU A 419 -14.62 -14.16 2.00
C LEU A 419 -14.32 -13.42 3.31
N HIS A 420 -14.54 -12.10 3.36
CA HIS A 420 -14.31 -11.31 4.57
C HIS A 420 -15.21 -11.75 5.74
N ARG A 421 -16.46 -12.15 5.47
CA ARG A 421 -17.34 -12.75 6.51
C ARG A 421 -16.75 -14.03 7.09
N ARG A 422 -16.20 -14.91 6.24
CA ARG A 422 -15.52 -16.13 6.70
C ARG A 422 -14.28 -15.83 7.53
N ILE A 423 -13.45 -14.85 7.11
CA ILE A 423 -12.26 -14.44 7.85
C ILE A 423 -12.61 -13.92 9.25
N VAL A 424 -13.60 -13.06 9.35
CA VAL A 424 -14.00 -12.40 10.61
C VAL A 424 -14.54 -13.39 11.64
N ASP A 425 -15.08 -14.54 11.20
CA ASP A 425 -15.59 -15.59 12.07
C ASP A 425 -14.52 -16.63 12.46
N ASP A 426 -13.36 -16.62 11.80
CA ASP A 426 -12.30 -17.59 12.07
C ASP A 426 -11.61 -17.35 13.42
N PRO A 427 -11.45 -18.41 14.25
CA PRO A 427 -10.81 -18.28 15.57
C PRO A 427 -9.37 -17.76 15.52
N THR A 428 -8.59 -18.10 14.49
CA THR A 428 -7.19 -17.66 14.33
C THR A 428 -7.12 -16.16 14.05
N PHE A 429 -8.02 -15.65 13.20
CA PHE A 429 -8.13 -14.21 13.01
C PHE A 429 -8.55 -13.51 14.30
N ARG A 430 -9.56 -14.04 14.98
CA ARG A 430 -10.09 -13.44 16.22
C ARG A 430 -9.08 -13.42 17.36
N SER A 431 -8.25 -14.46 17.49
CA SER A 431 -7.16 -14.49 18.48
C SER A 431 -5.98 -13.58 18.12
N GLY A 432 -5.85 -13.21 16.85
CA GLY A 432 -4.70 -12.45 16.36
C GLY A 432 -3.45 -13.29 16.09
N ASP A 433 -3.53 -14.63 16.11
CA ASP A 433 -2.38 -15.54 15.88
C ASP A 433 -2.28 -15.97 14.40
N TYR A 434 -2.15 -14.99 13.51
CA TYR A 434 -1.94 -15.22 12.07
C TYR A 434 -0.59 -14.70 11.61
N THR A 435 -0.14 -15.16 10.45
CA THR A 435 1.10 -14.76 9.76
C THR A 435 0.80 -14.46 8.30
N ILE A 436 1.78 -13.98 7.54
CA ILE A 436 1.62 -13.72 6.09
C ILE A 436 1.17 -14.95 5.28
N HIS A 437 1.39 -16.17 5.80
CA HIS A 437 1.03 -17.42 5.13
C HIS A 437 -0.35 -17.96 5.54
N TRP A 438 -1.01 -17.32 6.52
CA TRP A 438 -2.25 -17.85 7.07
C TRP A 438 -3.40 -17.83 6.08
N LEU A 439 -3.59 -16.71 5.37
CA LEU A 439 -4.74 -16.53 4.46
C LEU A 439 -4.70 -17.51 3.28
N GLU A 440 -3.54 -17.82 2.73
CA GLU A 440 -3.40 -18.79 1.65
C GLU A 440 -3.83 -20.19 2.08
N ARG A 441 -3.45 -20.61 3.29
CA ARG A 441 -3.89 -21.88 3.89
C ARG A 441 -5.38 -21.88 4.19
N PHE A 442 -5.91 -20.79 4.73
CA PHE A 442 -7.31 -20.60 5.02
C PHE A 442 -8.20 -20.75 3.77
N VAL A 443 -7.82 -20.10 2.68
CA VAL A 443 -8.55 -20.20 1.41
C VAL A 443 -8.43 -21.60 0.80
N ALA A 444 -7.25 -22.22 0.83
CA ALA A 444 -7.04 -23.58 0.33
C ALA A 444 -7.86 -24.62 1.11
N GLY A 445 -7.94 -24.49 2.44
CA GLY A 445 -8.75 -25.36 3.31
C GLY A 445 -10.27 -25.21 3.10
N GLY A 446 -10.74 -24.01 2.77
CA GLY A 446 -12.17 -23.74 2.50
C GLY A 446 -12.66 -24.30 1.14
N ALA A 447 -11.76 -24.50 0.18
CA ALA A 447 -12.12 -25.09 -1.12
C ALA A 447 -12.39 -26.62 -1.05
N GLY A 448 -11.98 -27.29 0.02
CA GLY A 448 -12.18 -28.74 0.22
C GLY A 448 -13.47 -29.13 0.98
N GLY A 449 -14.23 -28.15 1.50
CA GLY A 449 -15.36 -28.41 2.41
C GLY A 449 -16.76 -28.51 1.78
N ASN A 450 -16.89 -28.36 0.48
CA ASN A 450 -18.20 -28.38 -0.21
C ASN A 450 -18.38 -29.56 -1.19
N THR A 451 -17.95 -30.75 -0.82
CA THR A 451 -18.35 -32.01 -1.48
C THR A 451 -18.96 -32.95 -0.44
N SER A 452 -20.19 -32.68 -0.04
CA SER A 452 -21.07 -33.65 0.55
C SER A 452 -22.52 -33.20 0.34
#